data_7b3b58c49fa9bb435a25439cc47a9a99
#
_entry.id   7b3b58c49fa9bb435a25439cc47a9a99
#
_cell.length_a   1.000
_cell.length_b   1.000
_cell.length_c   1.000
_cell.angle_alpha   90.00
_cell.angle_beta   90.00
_cell.angle_gamma   90.00
#
_symmetry.space_group_name_H-M   'P 1'
#
loop_
_entity.id
_entity.type
_entity.pdbx_description
1 polymer ?
#
loop_
_entity_poly.entity_id
_entity_poly.type
_entity_poly.pdbx_seq_one_letter_code
_entity_poly.pdbx_strand_id
1 'polypeptide(L)'
;INLPREEDWQLVPAWVESTQDEEFGTEAAWSTLTKTLSKQKSSRLMARAHDLGLAVSPADKIPEAHMDYCQTLLTASPDILRRNRKPRVVDLSALWAGPLCSHLLQLLGAEVIKVESTTRPDGARSGDVAFYELLNQSKRSVAIDFGTQQGLQDLKMLLSSADIIIESSRPRALLQLGIDPRKVVKNRRGVTWIQLTAHGSDMPESHRIG
;
A
#
# COMPACT_ATOMS: atom_id res chain seq x y z
N ILE A 1 18.29 0.45 1.69
CA ILE A 1 17.69 -0.83 2.07
C ILE A 1 16.68 -0.56 3.17
N ASN A 2 15.48 -1.10 3.02
CA ASN A 2 14.44 -1.04 4.03
C ASN A 2 13.86 -2.45 4.24
N LEU A 3 14.03 -3.01 5.43
CA LEU A 3 13.58 -4.35 5.83
C LEU A 3 12.72 -4.24 7.11
N PRO A 4 11.52 -3.64 7.03
CA PRO A 4 10.73 -3.32 8.22
C PRO A 4 9.99 -4.53 8.80
N ARG A 5 9.99 -5.68 8.15
CA ARG A 5 9.21 -6.86 8.53
C ARG A 5 10.11 -8.05 8.76
N GLU A 6 9.66 -8.97 9.61
CA GLU A 6 10.33 -10.24 9.82
C GLU A 6 10.46 -11.05 8.52
N GLU A 7 9.40 -11.06 7.69
CA GLU A 7 9.41 -11.76 6.40
C GLU A 7 10.47 -11.20 5.44
N ASP A 8 10.77 -9.91 5.49
CA ASP A 8 11.82 -9.31 4.68
C ASP A 8 13.20 -9.87 5.08
N TRP A 9 13.43 -10.06 6.40
CA TRP A 9 14.66 -10.65 6.91
C TRP A 9 14.79 -12.14 6.59
N GLN A 10 13.69 -12.88 6.57
CA GLN A 10 13.69 -14.29 6.13
C GLN A 10 14.14 -14.45 4.67
N LEU A 11 14.02 -13.41 3.84
CA LEU A 11 14.49 -13.41 2.46
C LEU A 11 15.98 -13.00 2.33
N VAL A 12 16.58 -12.43 3.37
CA VAL A 12 17.99 -11.98 3.33
C VAL A 12 18.96 -13.10 2.96
N PRO A 13 18.90 -14.31 3.55
CA PRO A 13 19.79 -15.40 3.15
C PRO A 13 19.70 -15.72 1.66
N ALA A 14 18.50 -15.76 1.10
CA ALA A 14 18.29 -15.97 -0.34
C ALA A 14 18.81 -14.79 -1.17
N TRP A 15 18.65 -13.55 -0.68
CA TRP A 15 19.11 -12.35 -1.36
C TRP A 15 20.63 -12.29 -1.48
N VAL A 16 21.35 -12.52 -0.38
CA VAL A 16 22.81 -12.43 -0.34
C VAL A 16 23.53 -13.75 -0.61
N GLU A 17 22.78 -14.84 -0.88
CA GLU A 17 23.31 -16.21 -1.07
C GLU A 17 24.18 -16.68 0.10
N SER A 18 23.67 -16.49 1.31
CA SER A 18 24.31 -16.91 2.55
C SER A 18 23.40 -17.88 3.31
N THR A 19 24.02 -18.76 4.08
CA THR A 19 23.31 -19.69 4.97
C THR A 19 23.25 -19.20 6.42
N GLN A 20 23.69 -17.97 6.69
CA GLN A 20 23.67 -17.41 8.04
C GLN A 20 22.27 -16.90 8.37
N ASP A 21 21.67 -17.51 9.40
CA ASP A 21 20.45 -17.02 10.03
C ASP A 21 20.85 -16.08 11.18
N GLU A 22 20.51 -14.84 11.04
CA GLU A 22 20.70 -13.81 12.09
C GLU A 22 19.36 -13.44 12.69
N GLU A 23 19.36 -13.05 13.96
CA GLU A 23 18.15 -12.59 14.64
C GLU A 23 17.62 -11.31 14.01
N PHE A 24 16.35 -11.33 13.67
CA PHE A 24 15.65 -10.24 12.98
C PHE A 24 15.94 -8.86 13.57
N GLY A 25 16.41 -7.93 12.71
CA GLY A 25 16.49 -6.50 13.01
C GLY A 25 17.52 -6.08 14.06
N THR A 26 18.34 -7.00 14.56
CA THR A 26 19.38 -6.69 15.54
C THR A 26 20.54 -5.90 14.92
N GLU A 27 21.28 -5.15 15.74
CA GLU A 27 22.49 -4.44 15.29
C GLU A 27 23.55 -5.43 14.74
N ALA A 28 23.63 -6.62 15.31
CA ALA A 28 24.52 -7.69 14.83
C ALA A 28 24.11 -8.14 13.42
N ALA A 29 22.82 -8.37 13.18
CA ALA A 29 22.30 -8.73 11.87
C ALA A 29 22.58 -7.65 10.82
N TRP A 30 22.36 -6.38 11.13
CA TRP A 30 22.70 -5.26 10.25
C TRP A 30 24.21 -5.18 9.96
N SER A 31 25.06 -5.40 10.97
CA SER A 31 26.52 -5.41 10.80
C SER A 31 26.97 -6.54 9.88
N THR A 32 26.43 -7.75 10.07
CA THR A 32 26.72 -8.93 9.22
C THR A 32 26.25 -8.70 7.80
N LEU A 33 25.03 -8.20 7.61
CA LEU A 33 24.47 -7.88 6.29
C LEU A 33 25.35 -6.84 5.58
N THR A 34 25.76 -5.78 6.24
CA THR A 34 26.61 -4.73 5.68
C THR A 34 27.96 -5.30 5.19
N LYS A 35 28.59 -6.15 5.98
CA LYS A 35 29.86 -6.83 5.60
C LYS A 35 29.68 -7.76 4.39
N THR A 36 28.53 -8.43 4.31
CA THR A 36 28.22 -9.33 3.20
C THR A 36 27.94 -8.57 1.92
N LEU A 37 27.14 -7.52 1.99
CA LEU A 37 26.79 -6.67 0.85
C LEU A 37 28.02 -5.96 0.27
N SER A 38 28.95 -5.49 1.12
CA SER A 38 30.17 -4.80 0.66
C SER A 38 31.08 -5.63 -0.23
N LYS A 39 30.94 -6.97 -0.22
CA LYS A 39 31.72 -7.91 -1.03
C LYS A 39 31.06 -8.26 -2.37
N GLN A 40 29.85 -7.80 -2.62
CA GLN A 40 29.05 -8.17 -3.78
C GLN A 40 28.85 -6.99 -4.74
N LYS A 41 28.59 -7.28 -6.02
CA LYS A 41 28.28 -6.27 -7.02
C LYS A 41 26.86 -5.72 -6.81
N SER A 42 26.73 -4.40 -6.75
CA SER A 42 25.43 -3.72 -6.56
C SER A 42 24.39 -4.12 -7.60
N SER A 43 24.78 -4.28 -8.86
CA SER A 43 23.86 -4.70 -9.93
C SER A 43 23.22 -6.07 -9.69
N ARG A 44 24.00 -7.03 -9.17
CA ARG A 44 23.51 -8.37 -8.82
C ARG A 44 22.57 -8.31 -7.61
N LEU A 45 22.96 -7.57 -6.57
CA LEU A 45 22.14 -7.37 -5.39
C LEU A 45 20.79 -6.73 -5.73
N MET A 46 20.80 -5.72 -6.60
CA MET A 46 19.58 -5.05 -7.05
C MET A 46 18.64 -5.99 -7.81
N ALA A 47 19.18 -6.76 -8.78
CA ALA A 47 18.35 -7.69 -9.55
C ALA A 47 17.67 -8.72 -8.63
N ARG A 48 18.44 -9.34 -7.73
CA ARG A 48 17.90 -10.32 -6.79
C ARG A 48 16.91 -9.74 -5.78
N ALA A 49 17.19 -8.53 -5.27
CA ALA A 49 16.26 -7.84 -4.38
C ALA A 49 14.90 -7.59 -5.07
N HIS A 50 14.93 -7.20 -6.33
CA HIS A 50 13.72 -7.03 -7.12
C HIS A 50 12.96 -8.35 -7.32
N ASP A 51 13.65 -9.44 -7.64
CA ASP A 51 13.03 -10.76 -7.82
C ASP A 51 12.37 -11.26 -6.53
N LEU A 52 13.01 -10.99 -5.38
CA LEU A 52 12.50 -11.34 -4.06
C LEU A 52 11.47 -10.36 -3.51
N GLY A 53 11.29 -9.21 -4.15
CA GLY A 53 10.38 -8.16 -3.68
C GLY A 53 10.86 -7.43 -2.44
N LEU A 54 12.18 -7.29 -2.26
CA LEU A 54 12.77 -6.50 -1.19
C LEU A 54 12.86 -5.02 -1.56
N ALA A 55 12.69 -4.14 -0.58
CA ALA A 55 12.79 -2.70 -0.74
C ALA A 55 14.26 -2.25 -0.74
N VAL A 56 14.90 -2.32 -1.91
CA VAL A 56 16.31 -1.96 -2.11
C VAL A 56 16.44 -1.03 -3.30
N SER A 57 17.18 0.07 -3.11
CA SER A 57 17.46 1.06 -4.15
C SER A 57 18.92 1.50 -4.09
N PRO A 58 19.57 1.80 -5.23
CA PRO A 58 20.90 2.38 -5.24
C PRO A 58 20.84 3.84 -4.77
N ALA A 59 21.78 4.26 -3.91
CA ALA A 59 21.79 5.59 -3.35
C ALA A 59 22.37 6.65 -4.33
N ASP A 60 23.11 6.21 -5.34
CA ASP A 60 23.78 7.05 -6.34
C ASP A 60 22.90 7.35 -7.57
N LYS A 61 21.74 6.71 -7.69
CA LYS A 61 20.81 6.96 -8.78
C LYS A 61 19.64 7.80 -8.28
N ILE A 62 19.61 9.05 -8.69
CA ILE A 62 18.43 9.90 -8.55
C ILE A 62 17.50 9.49 -9.69
N PRO A 63 16.26 9.01 -9.39
CA PRO A 63 15.28 8.76 -10.44
C PRO A 63 15.04 10.05 -11.24
N GLU A 64 15.10 9.97 -12.56
CA GLU A 64 14.67 11.08 -13.37
C GLU A 64 13.18 11.33 -13.11
N ALA A 65 12.85 12.56 -12.72
CA ALA A 65 11.46 12.96 -12.47
C ALA A 65 10.73 13.11 -13.81
N HIS A 66 10.32 12.01 -14.39
CA HIS A 66 9.60 11.98 -15.67
C HIS A 66 8.09 11.94 -15.55
N MET A 67 7.55 11.92 -14.33
CA MET A 67 6.13 11.69 -14.14
C MET A 67 5.49 12.76 -13.27
N ASP A 68 4.32 13.20 -13.67
CA ASP A 68 3.44 13.96 -12.79
C ASP A 68 3.17 13.13 -11.53
N TYR A 69 3.28 13.78 -10.37
CA TYR A 69 3.00 13.16 -9.06
C TYR A 69 1.55 12.67 -8.92
N CYS A 70 0.67 13.11 -9.81
CA CYS A 70 -0.72 12.70 -9.88
C CYS A 70 -1.13 12.48 -11.33
N GLN A 71 -1.57 11.27 -11.65
CA GLN A 71 -2.01 10.91 -13.00
C GLN A 71 -3.47 10.45 -12.99
N THR A 72 -4.24 10.91 -13.96
CA THR A 72 -5.59 10.41 -14.22
C THR A 72 -5.52 9.29 -15.25
N LEU A 73 -5.64 8.05 -14.80
CA LEU A 73 -5.54 6.86 -15.68
C LEU A 73 -6.85 6.54 -16.40
N LEU A 74 -7.98 6.90 -15.79
CA LEU A 74 -9.31 6.62 -16.30
C LEU A 74 -10.28 7.69 -15.84
N THR A 75 -11.08 8.19 -16.79
CA THR A 75 -12.19 9.12 -16.49
C THR A 75 -13.52 8.43 -16.77
N ALA A 76 -14.45 8.49 -15.81
CA ALA A 76 -15.82 8.01 -15.94
C ALA A 76 -16.82 9.16 -15.81
N SER A 77 -18.07 8.89 -16.19
CA SER A 77 -19.12 9.91 -16.14
C SER A 77 -19.44 10.30 -14.69
N PRO A 78 -19.59 11.61 -14.40
CA PRO A 78 -19.98 12.06 -13.07
C PRO A 78 -21.40 11.61 -12.73
N ASP A 79 -21.69 11.47 -11.44
CA ASP A 79 -23.05 11.29 -10.94
C ASP A 79 -23.58 12.61 -10.36
N ILE A 80 -24.39 13.29 -11.12
CA ILE A 80 -24.94 14.61 -10.75
C ILE A 80 -25.99 14.51 -9.64
N LEU A 81 -26.58 13.33 -9.44
CA LEU A 81 -27.71 13.14 -8.51
C LEU A 81 -27.27 12.97 -7.03
N ARG A 82 -25.98 12.78 -6.77
CA ARG A 82 -25.45 12.52 -5.42
C ARG A 82 -25.13 13.76 -4.58
N ARG A 83 -25.53 14.96 -5.00
CA ARG A 83 -25.12 16.24 -4.39
C ARG A 83 -25.62 16.51 -2.97
N ASN A 84 -26.64 15.78 -2.48
CA ASN A 84 -27.32 16.12 -1.22
C ASN A 84 -26.94 15.26 -0.01
N ARG A 85 -25.88 14.47 -0.06
CA ARG A 85 -25.38 13.68 1.07
C ARG A 85 -23.87 13.83 1.24
N LYS A 86 -23.40 13.56 2.46
CA LYS A 86 -21.96 13.49 2.73
C LYS A 86 -21.31 12.42 1.85
N PRO A 87 -20.19 12.71 1.19
CA PRO A 87 -19.44 11.69 0.48
C PRO A 87 -18.98 10.58 1.42
N ARG A 88 -19.08 9.33 0.98
CA ARG A 88 -18.55 8.18 1.71
C ARG A 88 -17.20 7.80 1.13
N VAL A 89 -16.18 7.80 1.99
CA VAL A 89 -14.82 7.38 1.68
C VAL A 89 -14.58 6.01 2.29
N VAL A 90 -14.12 5.06 1.48
CA VAL A 90 -13.60 3.77 1.95
C VAL A 90 -12.09 3.82 1.82
N ASP A 91 -11.40 3.76 2.97
CA ASP A 91 -9.97 3.89 3.10
C ASP A 91 -9.34 2.49 3.35
N LEU A 92 -8.76 1.90 2.30
CA LEU A 92 -8.01 0.64 2.32
C LEU A 92 -6.50 0.87 2.48
N SER A 93 -6.09 2.11 2.67
CA SER A 93 -4.68 2.47 2.75
C SER A 93 -4.11 2.22 4.15
N ALA A 94 -2.79 2.23 4.24
CA ALA A 94 -2.07 2.03 5.49
C ALA A 94 -0.95 3.08 5.64
N LEU A 95 -0.39 3.14 6.82
CA LEU A 95 0.74 3.96 7.23
C LEU A 95 0.39 5.45 7.26
N TRP A 96 0.82 6.25 6.26
CA TRP A 96 0.77 7.70 6.33
C TRP A 96 -0.09 8.34 5.23
N ALA A 97 0.35 8.29 3.98
CA ALA A 97 -0.18 9.14 2.91
C ALA A 97 -1.68 8.95 2.65
N GLY A 98 -2.14 7.71 2.58
CA GLY A 98 -3.56 7.39 2.39
C GLY A 98 -4.41 7.75 3.60
N PRO A 99 -4.03 7.34 4.83
CA PRO A 99 -4.73 7.76 6.04
C PRO A 99 -4.79 9.28 6.22
N LEU A 100 -3.75 10.03 5.83
CA LEU A 100 -3.77 11.49 5.82
C LEU A 100 -4.76 12.03 4.77
N CYS A 101 -4.75 11.49 3.56
CA CYS A 101 -5.69 11.88 2.52
C CYS A 101 -7.14 11.70 2.98
N SER A 102 -7.49 10.54 3.52
CA SER A 102 -8.83 10.26 4.03
C SER A 102 -9.19 11.09 5.26
N HIS A 103 -8.21 11.43 6.12
CA HIS A 103 -8.40 12.35 7.24
C HIS A 103 -8.75 13.77 6.76
N LEU A 104 -8.05 14.29 5.76
CA LEU A 104 -8.37 15.60 5.18
C LEU A 104 -9.76 15.61 4.55
N LEU A 105 -10.18 14.54 3.87
CA LEU A 105 -11.55 14.42 3.36
C LEU A 105 -12.58 14.38 4.48
N GLN A 106 -12.27 13.74 5.61
CA GLN A 106 -13.12 13.74 6.79
C GLN A 106 -13.30 15.15 7.38
N LEU A 107 -12.22 15.93 7.48
CA LEU A 107 -12.26 17.31 7.93
C LEU A 107 -13.11 18.19 6.99
N LEU A 108 -13.16 17.85 5.71
CA LEU A 108 -14.06 18.46 4.72
C LEU A 108 -15.51 17.96 4.79
N GLY A 109 -15.82 17.07 5.74
CA GLY A 109 -17.17 16.61 6.03
C GLY A 109 -17.56 15.26 5.42
N ALA A 110 -16.63 14.52 4.83
CA ALA A 110 -16.89 13.17 4.34
C ALA A 110 -17.08 12.17 5.49
N GLU A 111 -17.88 11.12 5.26
CA GLU A 111 -17.96 9.95 6.12
C GLU A 111 -16.83 8.99 5.72
N VAL A 112 -15.86 8.76 6.60
CA VAL A 112 -14.71 7.87 6.31
C VAL A 112 -14.86 6.55 7.06
N ILE A 113 -14.66 5.45 6.31
CA ILE A 113 -14.61 4.08 6.84
C ILE A 113 -13.22 3.52 6.52
N LYS A 114 -12.38 3.37 7.55
CA LYS A 114 -11.10 2.68 7.43
C LYS A 114 -11.33 1.18 7.46
N VAL A 115 -10.77 0.49 6.47
CA VAL A 115 -10.88 -0.95 6.31
C VAL A 115 -9.51 -1.59 6.46
N GLU A 116 -9.41 -2.59 7.30
CA GLU A 116 -8.17 -3.33 7.54
C GLU A 116 -8.43 -4.85 7.39
N SER A 117 -7.40 -5.58 7.00
CA SER A 117 -7.45 -7.05 7.07
C SER A 117 -7.27 -7.50 8.52
N THR A 118 -8.04 -8.51 8.94
CA THR A 118 -7.86 -9.15 10.26
C THR A 118 -6.50 -9.82 10.40
N THR A 119 -5.93 -10.31 9.29
CA THR A 119 -4.63 -10.99 9.27
C THR A 119 -3.46 -10.05 9.02
N ARG A 120 -3.74 -8.84 8.52
CA ARG A 120 -2.72 -7.84 8.20
C ARG A 120 -3.22 -6.43 8.53
N PRO A 121 -3.24 -6.07 9.82
CA PRO A 121 -3.64 -4.73 10.25
C PRO A 121 -2.66 -3.67 9.73
N ASP A 122 -3.05 -2.40 9.83
CA ASP A 122 -2.19 -1.26 9.49
C ASP A 122 -0.92 -1.28 10.34
N GLY A 123 0.25 -1.29 9.68
CA GLY A 123 1.55 -1.29 10.36
C GLY A 123 1.78 -0.09 11.27
N ALA A 124 1.10 1.04 11.04
CA ALA A 124 1.18 2.21 11.90
C ALA A 124 0.63 1.95 13.32
N ARG A 125 -0.18 0.89 13.53
CA ARG A 125 -0.66 0.48 14.86
C ARG A 125 0.45 -0.01 15.79
N SER A 126 1.53 -0.54 15.21
CA SER A 126 2.71 -1.01 15.97
C SER A 126 3.72 0.11 16.23
N GLY A 127 3.50 1.30 15.70
CA GLY A 127 4.34 2.47 15.86
C GLY A 127 3.85 3.40 16.98
N ASP A 128 4.02 4.70 16.76
CA ASP A 128 3.53 5.73 17.68
C ASP A 128 1.99 5.78 17.65
N VAL A 129 1.37 5.44 18.78
CA VAL A 129 -0.08 5.43 18.96
C VAL A 129 -0.69 6.81 18.69
N ALA A 130 -0.04 7.89 19.17
CA ALA A 130 -0.53 9.25 18.98
C ALA A 130 -0.53 9.63 17.51
N PHE A 131 0.45 9.19 16.73
CA PHE A 131 0.49 9.39 15.29
C PHE A 131 -0.62 8.61 14.57
N TYR A 132 -0.84 7.34 14.94
CA TYR A 132 -1.94 6.57 14.39
C TYR A 132 -3.30 7.21 14.67
N GLU A 133 -3.53 7.64 15.93
CA GLU A 133 -4.76 8.30 16.34
C GLU A 133 -4.96 9.64 15.62
N LEU A 134 -3.91 10.44 15.45
CA LEU A 134 -3.97 11.71 14.72
C LEU A 134 -4.56 11.53 13.32
N LEU A 135 -4.17 10.47 12.62
CA LEU A 135 -4.61 10.21 11.25
C LEU A 135 -5.97 9.49 11.18
N ASN A 136 -6.35 8.74 12.21
CA ASN A 136 -7.49 7.83 12.14
C ASN A 136 -8.60 8.12 13.14
N GLN A 137 -8.41 9.05 14.08
CA GLN A 137 -9.45 9.44 15.02
C GLN A 137 -10.72 9.88 14.29
N SER A 138 -11.85 9.53 14.87
CA SER A 138 -13.18 9.84 14.32
C SER A 138 -13.54 9.16 12.99
N LYS A 139 -12.65 8.38 12.36
CA LYS A 139 -13.04 7.47 11.28
C LYS A 139 -13.80 6.27 11.87
N ARG A 140 -14.79 5.79 11.14
CA ARG A 140 -15.32 4.46 11.42
C ARG A 140 -14.29 3.42 10.99
N SER A 141 -14.18 2.32 11.73
CA SER A 141 -13.21 1.26 11.44
C SER A 141 -13.90 -0.07 11.31
N VAL A 142 -13.46 -0.88 10.36
CA VAL A 142 -13.90 -2.26 10.18
C VAL A 142 -12.70 -3.15 9.85
N ALA A 143 -12.63 -4.30 10.51
CA ALA A 143 -11.67 -5.35 10.20
C ALA A 143 -12.39 -6.47 9.44
N ILE A 144 -11.85 -6.88 8.29
CA ILE A 144 -12.43 -7.89 7.39
C ILE A 144 -11.39 -8.97 7.12
N ASP A 145 -11.80 -10.23 7.20
CA ASP A 145 -10.95 -11.33 6.77
C ASP A 145 -11.01 -11.50 5.24
N PHE A 146 -10.00 -10.97 4.55
CA PHE A 146 -9.89 -11.07 3.09
C PHE A 146 -9.59 -12.49 2.59
N GLY A 147 -9.25 -13.43 3.47
CA GLY A 147 -9.03 -14.83 3.15
C GLY A 147 -10.33 -15.65 3.03
N THR A 148 -11.45 -15.09 3.45
CA THR A 148 -12.74 -15.79 3.43
C THR A 148 -13.65 -15.28 2.32
N GLN A 149 -14.52 -16.17 1.80
CA GLN A 149 -15.51 -15.77 0.80
C GLN A 149 -16.47 -14.71 1.34
N GLN A 150 -16.90 -14.84 2.60
CA GLN A 150 -17.79 -13.87 3.24
C GLN A 150 -17.10 -12.50 3.37
N GLY A 151 -15.86 -12.46 3.85
CA GLY A 151 -15.12 -11.20 3.97
C GLY A 151 -14.90 -10.51 2.61
N LEU A 152 -14.66 -11.27 1.55
CA LEU A 152 -14.58 -10.70 0.20
C LEU A 152 -15.93 -10.14 -0.29
N GLN A 153 -17.04 -10.77 0.05
CA GLN A 153 -18.37 -10.24 -0.25
C GLN A 153 -18.65 -8.95 0.53
N ASP A 154 -18.33 -8.92 1.81
CA ASP A 154 -18.48 -7.75 2.66
C ASP A 154 -17.65 -6.59 2.17
N LEU A 155 -16.38 -6.84 1.78
CA LEU A 155 -15.51 -5.83 1.18
C LEU A 155 -16.12 -5.27 -0.11
N LYS A 156 -16.57 -6.13 -1.03
CA LYS A 156 -17.20 -5.71 -2.28
C LYS A 156 -18.46 -4.89 -2.04
N MET A 157 -19.28 -5.28 -1.08
CA MET A 157 -20.48 -4.55 -0.69
C MET A 157 -20.12 -3.16 -0.14
N LEU A 158 -19.11 -3.08 0.73
CA LEU A 158 -18.63 -1.81 1.27
C LEU A 158 -18.09 -0.90 0.15
N LEU A 159 -17.25 -1.42 -0.72
CA LEU A 159 -16.73 -0.68 -1.88
C LEU A 159 -17.86 -0.20 -2.80
N SER A 160 -18.92 -1.00 -2.97
CA SER A 160 -20.08 -0.59 -3.77
C SER A 160 -20.83 0.61 -3.21
N SER A 161 -20.72 0.89 -1.92
CA SER A 161 -21.35 2.02 -1.24
C SER A 161 -20.52 3.30 -1.26
N ALA A 162 -19.24 3.22 -1.61
CA ALA A 162 -18.29 4.33 -1.54
C ALA A 162 -18.47 5.33 -2.69
N ASP A 163 -18.23 6.61 -2.44
CA ASP A 163 -18.05 7.64 -3.48
C ASP A 163 -16.57 7.81 -3.81
N ILE A 164 -15.71 7.63 -2.81
CA ILE A 164 -14.26 7.71 -2.94
C ILE A 164 -13.66 6.45 -2.32
N ILE A 165 -12.76 5.81 -3.03
CA ILE A 165 -11.98 4.67 -2.56
C ILE A 165 -10.51 5.07 -2.60
N ILE A 166 -9.82 4.86 -1.48
CA ILE A 166 -8.38 5.15 -1.34
C ILE A 166 -7.67 3.85 -1.01
N GLU A 167 -6.62 3.53 -1.76
CA GLU A 167 -5.79 2.36 -1.50
C GLU A 167 -4.31 2.67 -1.64
N SER A 168 -3.48 1.91 -0.92
CA SER A 168 -2.02 1.94 -1.01
C SER A 168 -1.42 0.53 -1.12
N SER A 169 -2.23 -0.42 -1.57
CA SER A 169 -1.78 -1.80 -1.78
C SER A 169 -0.96 -1.94 -3.06
N ARG A 170 -0.17 -3.00 -3.15
CA ARG A 170 0.48 -3.33 -4.43
C ARG A 170 -0.58 -3.52 -5.52
N PRO A 171 -0.31 -3.10 -6.76
CA PRO A 171 -1.32 -3.14 -7.83
C PRO A 171 -1.99 -4.50 -8.06
N ARG A 172 -1.29 -5.60 -7.76
CA ARG A 172 -1.84 -6.96 -7.88
C ARG A 172 -2.72 -7.40 -6.71
N ALA A 173 -2.61 -6.77 -5.55
CA ALA A 173 -3.26 -7.26 -4.34
C ALA A 173 -4.78 -7.31 -4.48
N LEU A 174 -5.42 -6.23 -4.87
CA LEU A 174 -6.87 -6.19 -5.06
C LEU A 174 -7.32 -7.03 -6.27
N LEU A 175 -6.51 -7.10 -7.33
CA LEU A 175 -6.81 -7.98 -8.48
C LEU A 175 -6.85 -9.45 -8.07
N GLN A 176 -5.95 -9.90 -7.18
CA GLN A 176 -5.96 -11.26 -6.64
C GLN A 176 -7.21 -11.54 -5.80
N LEU A 177 -7.78 -10.53 -5.17
CA LEU A 177 -9.06 -10.61 -4.45
C LEU A 177 -10.28 -10.50 -5.41
N GLY A 178 -10.05 -10.45 -6.72
CA GLY A 178 -11.10 -10.29 -7.72
C GLY A 178 -11.74 -8.89 -7.73
N ILE A 179 -10.99 -7.88 -7.28
CA ILE A 179 -11.41 -6.47 -7.27
C ILE A 179 -10.51 -5.72 -8.26
N ASP A 180 -11.09 -5.30 -9.38
CA ASP A 180 -10.42 -4.55 -10.42
C ASP A 180 -10.84 -3.06 -10.34
N PRO A 181 -9.95 -2.16 -9.92
CA PRO A 181 -10.24 -0.73 -9.79
C PRO A 181 -10.80 -0.11 -11.08
N ARG A 182 -10.25 -0.48 -12.21
CA ARG A 182 -10.67 0.05 -13.52
C ARG A 182 -12.09 -0.38 -13.87
N LYS A 183 -12.45 -1.64 -13.58
CA LYS A 183 -13.82 -2.13 -13.78
C LYS A 183 -14.79 -1.44 -12.84
N VAL A 184 -14.40 -1.21 -11.58
CA VAL A 184 -15.26 -0.48 -10.63
C VAL A 184 -15.54 0.93 -11.12
N VAL A 185 -14.52 1.68 -11.51
CA VAL A 185 -14.69 3.06 -12.02
C VAL A 185 -15.48 3.09 -13.32
N LYS A 186 -15.20 2.18 -14.27
CA LYS A 186 -15.90 2.11 -15.56
C LYS A 186 -17.39 1.81 -15.41
N ASN A 187 -17.74 0.95 -14.45
CA ASN A 187 -19.12 0.45 -14.29
C ASN A 187 -19.93 1.26 -13.27
N ARG A 188 -19.32 2.21 -12.56
CA ARG A 188 -20.01 3.04 -11.56
C ARG A 188 -19.81 4.52 -11.82
N ARG A 189 -20.91 5.22 -12.08
CA ARG A 189 -20.90 6.68 -12.21
C ARG A 189 -20.57 7.33 -10.88
N GLY A 190 -19.76 8.39 -10.91
CA GLY A 190 -19.47 9.24 -9.77
C GLY A 190 -18.57 8.64 -8.70
N VAL A 191 -17.99 7.45 -8.92
CA VAL A 191 -16.97 6.91 -8.02
C VAL A 191 -15.59 7.44 -8.40
N THR A 192 -14.81 7.81 -7.40
CA THR A 192 -13.39 8.16 -7.54
C THR A 192 -12.55 7.07 -6.89
N TRP A 193 -11.56 6.55 -7.59
CA TRP A 193 -10.58 5.59 -7.06
C TRP A 193 -9.21 6.24 -7.04
N ILE A 194 -8.64 6.40 -5.84
CA ILE A 194 -7.32 6.96 -5.61
C ILE A 194 -6.38 5.82 -5.25
N GLN A 195 -5.36 5.62 -6.06
CA GLN A 195 -4.33 4.62 -5.85
C GLN A 195 -3.00 5.30 -5.52
N LEU A 196 -2.45 5.00 -4.35
CA LEU A 196 -1.16 5.49 -3.90
C LEU A 196 -0.10 4.42 -4.19
N THR A 197 0.81 4.74 -5.08
CA THR A 197 1.86 3.82 -5.53
C THR A 197 3.21 4.50 -5.50
N ALA A 198 4.28 3.75 -5.29
CA ALA A 198 5.64 4.28 -5.37
C ALA A 198 6.14 4.40 -6.83
N HIS A 199 5.70 3.46 -7.69
CA HIS A 199 6.22 3.33 -9.06
C HIS A 199 5.13 3.41 -10.15
N GLY A 200 3.94 3.91 -9.79
CA GLY A 200 2.78 3.89 -10.70
C GLY A 200 2.15 2.50 -10.83
N SER A 201 0.90 2.43 -11.29
CA SER A 201 0.18 1.16 -11.47
C SER A 201 0.38 0.53 -12.84
N ASP A 202 0.73 1.31 -13.84
CA ASP A 202 0.87 0.89 -15.25
C ASP A 202 2.32 0.77 -15.72
N MET A 203 3.28 1.07 -14.85
CA MET A 203 4.70 1.01 -15.16
C MET A 203 5.24 -0.42 -15.00
N PRO A 204 6.27 -0.81 -15.76
CA PRO A 204 6.93 -2.11 -15.59
C PRO A 204 7.41 -2.35 -14.15
N GLU A 205 7.75 -1.27 -13.44
CA GLU A 205 8.21 -1.27 -12.07
C GLU A 205 7.08 -1.33 -11.03
N SER A 206 5.83 -1.32 -11.44
CA SER A 206 4.66 -1.29 -10.53
C SER A 206 4.62 -2.42 -9.49
N HIS A 207 5.34 -3.51 -9.74
CA HIS A 207 5.47 -4.65 -8.82
C HIS A 207 6.56 -4.45 -7.75
N ARG A 208 7.43 -3.45 -7.91
CA ARG A 208 8.49 -3.15 -6.93
C ARG A 208 7.90 -2.54 -5.66
N ILE A 209 8.61 -2.71 -4.57
CA ILE A 209 8.30 -2.05 -3.30
C ILE A 209 8.98 -0.68 -3.32
N GLY A 210 8.22 0.34 -2.96
CA GLY A 210 8.73 1.69 -2.75
C GLY A 210 9.16 1.94 -1.33
#